data_a5d9d46e250e234de95e98fca52c0aba
#
_entry.id   a5d9d46e250e234de95e98fca52c0aba
#
_cell.length_a   1.000
_cell.length_b   1.000
_cell.length_c   1.000
_cell.angle_alpha   90.00
_cell.angle_beta   90.00
_cell.angle_gamma   90.00
#
_symmetry.space_group_name_H-M   'P 1'
#
loop_
_entity.id
_entity.type
_entity.pdbx_description
1 polymer ?
#
loop_
_entity_poly.entity_id
_entity_poly.type
_entity_poly.pdbx_seq_one_letter_code
_entity_poly.pdbx_strand_id
1 'polypeptide(L)'
;MTQPLADPPAFLPLAGRAVLAIGGQDRRGFLQGLISNDIARATASCAIHAALLTPQGRFLHDFAIVEHADRLLLDAEAAGIDALAKRLTMYRLRSKSSIEILADWGVAALLGPEATRAIGLSGPPGTAIAFAGGVAFVDPRLAALGGRIVAPAARLEDAASFGLRRGADEAYDALRLRLGVPDGTRDLADALLMENGFDAMNAIDWKKGCYVGQEVTARMRYRGLVKKRLVPVRIDGAAPPPGSIVTFDGAEAGEMRSASGSRGLALLRIDALVTAASTGRGFDAAGAVLNAEVPAWLAEPDTPET
;
A
#
# COMPACT_ATOMS: atom_id res chain seq x y z
N MET A 1 32.49 -18.33 -9.40
CA MET A 1 31.35 -17.41 -9.52
C MET A 1 30.92 -17.09 -8.09
N THR A 2 31.41 -15.99 -7.52
CA THR A 2 30.96 -15.46 -6.21
C THR A 2 29.55 -14.92 -6.36
N GLN A 3 28.59 -15.53 -5.64
CA GLN A 3 27.28 -14.92 -5.45
C GLN A 3 27.50 -13.49 -4.92
N PRO A 4 26.83 -12.47 -5.48
CA PRO A 4 26.86 -11.14 -4.87
C PRO A 4 26.38 -11.30 -3.44
N LEU A 5 27.20 -10.86 -2.46
CA LEU A 5 26.80 -10.74 -1.06
C LEU A 5 25.47 -9.98 -1.05
N ALA A 6 24.43 -10.61 -0.54
CA ALA A 6 23.15 -9.94 -0.36
C ALA A 6 23.39 -8.62 0.38
N ASP A 7 22.82 -7.53 -0.14
CA ASP A 7 22.92 -6.25 0.55
C ASP A 7 22.49 -6.41 2.01
N PRO A 8 23.25 -5.85 2.97
CA PRO A 8 22.90 -5.98 4.38
C PRO A 8 21.48 -5.44 4.64
N PRO A 9 20.72 -6.05 5.57
CA PRO A 9 19.36 -5.64 5.86
C PRO A 9 19.31 -4.16 6.24
N ALA A 10 18.29 -3.45 5.77
CA ALA A 10 18.22 -2.02 5.91
C ALA A 10 16.86 -1.54 6.40
N PHE A 11 16.85 -0.38 7.07
CA PHE A 11 15.65 0.38 7.41
C PHE A 11 15.72 1.79 6.81
N LEU A 12 14.57 2.41 6.63
CA LEU A 12 14.49 3.78 6.10
C LEU A 12 13.34 4.54 6.75
N PRO A 13 13.60 5.63 7.50
CA PRO A 13 12.54 6.55 7.92
C PRO A 13 11.81 7.14 6.72
N LEU A 14 10.49 7.10 6.74
CA LEU A 14 9.64 7.53 5.64
C LEU A 14 9.03 8.91 5.93
N ALA A 15 9.69 9.98 5.50
CA ALA A 15 9.21 11.36 5.66
C ALA A 15 7.84 11.63 4.99
N GLY A 16 7.49 10.84 3.98
CA GLY A 16 6.18 10.89 3.31
C GLY A 16 5.04 10.21 4.09
N ARG A 17 5.29 9.68 5.28
CA ARG A 17 4.29 9.00 6.12
C ARG A 17 4.10 9.73 7.44
N ALA A 18 2.89 9.68 7.97
CA ALA A 18 2.51 10.26 9.27
C ALA A 18 1.63 9.29 10.05
N VAL A 19 1.51 9.53 11.35
CA VAL A 19 0.75 8.66 12.25
C VAL A 19 -0.48 9.39 12.78
N LEU A 20 -1.66 8.78 12.56
CA LEU A 20 -2.92 9.21 13.15
C LEU A 20 -3.35 8.19 14.21
N ALA A 21 -3.69 8.64 15.40
CA ALA A 21 -4.21 7.79 16.46
C ALA A 21 -5.73 7.95 16.61
N ILE A 22 -6.43 6.82 16.68
CA ILE A 22 -7.86 6.76 17.01
C ILE A 22 -8.01 6.10 18.37
N GLY A 23 -8.46 6.88 19.36
CA GLY A 23 -8.70 6.44 20.73
C GLY A 23 -10.18 6.40 21.09
N GLY A 24 -10.48 6.09 22.36
CA GLY A 24 -11.82 6.10 22.90
C GLY A 24 -12.56 4.76 22.81
N GLN A 25 -13.68 4.70 23.56
CA GLN A 25 -14.44 3.46 23.74
C GLN A 25 -15.01 2.92 22.42
N ASP A 26 -15.43 3.80 21.53
CA ASP A 26 -16.11 3.44 20.29
C ASP A 26 -15.15 3.31 19.07
N ARG A 27 -13.81 3.43 19.27
CA ARG A 27 -12.81 3.50 18.18
C ARG A 27 -12.96 2.42 17.10
N ARG A 28 -13.26 1.19 17.51
CA ARG A 28 -13.43 0.06 16.56
C ARG A 28 -14.74 0.14 15.81
N GLY A 29 -15.86 0.33 16.50
CA GLY A 29 -17.17 0.48 15.86
C GLY A 29 -17.23 1.68 14.92
N PHE A 30 -16.57 2.76 15.29
CA PHE A 30 -16.44 3.96 14.48
C PHE A 30 -15.73 3.68 13.12
N LEU A 31 -14.58 3.02 13.14
CA LEU A 31 -13.84 2.72 11.91
C LEU A 31 -14.50 1.60 11.09
N GLN A 32 -15.20 0.66 11.71
CA GLN A 32 -15.79 -0.49 11.02
C GLN A 32 -16.71 -0.11 9.86
N GLY A 33 -17.51 0.93 10.01
CA GLY A 33 -18.40 1.42 8.95
C GLY A 33 -17.75 2.30 7.89
N LEU A 34 -16.46 2.64 8.03
CA LEU A 34 -15.77 3.60 7.17
C LEU A 34 -14.72 2.96 6.26
N ILE A 35 -14.01 1.94 6.75
CA ILE A 35 -12.84 1.37 6.06
C ILE A 35 -13.17 0.07 5.32
N SER A 36 -12.39 -0.24 4.30
CA SER A 36 -12.60 -1.41 3.43
C SER A 36 -12.30 -2.76 4.09
N ASN A 37 -11.52 -2.80 5.19
CA ASN A 37 -11.14 -4.03 5.89
C ASN A 37 -11.81 -4.17 7.25
N ASP A 38 -11.81 -5.37 7.83
CA ASP A 38 -12.40 -5.62 9.15
C ASP A 38 -11.47 -5.14 10.27
N ILE A 39 -11.91 -4.12 11.00
CA ILE A 39 -11.14 -3.54 12.12
C ILE A 39 -10.95 -4.49 13.29
N ALA A 40 -11.77 -5.53 13.42
CA ALA A 40 -11.60 -6.53 14.47
C ALA A 40 -10.29 -7.29 14.34
N ARG A 41 -9.73 -7.38 13.12
CA ARG A 41 -8.44 -8.02 12.83
C ARG A 41 -7.23 -7.18 13.24
N ALA A 42 -7.39 -5.85 13.39
CA ALA A 42 -6.32 -4.98 13.87
C ALA A 42 -6.14 -5.15 15.39
N THR A 43 -5.04 -5.74 15.82
CA THR A 43 -4.71 -6.00 17.25
C THR A 43 -3.28 -5.58 17.52
N ALA A 44 -2.81 -5.69 18.77
CA ALA A 44 -1.42 -5.45 19.12
C ALA A 44 -0.42 -6.43 18.46
N SER A 45 -0.92 -7.58 18.00
CA SER A 45 -0.12 -8.62 17.32
C SER A 45 -0.42 -8.74 15.81
N CYS A 46 -1.36 -7.97 15.28
CA CYS A 46 -1.75 -8.01 13.88
C CYS A 46 -2.11 -6.63 13.35
N ALA A 47 -1.36 -6.15 12.36
CA ALA A 47 -1.69 -4.99 11.56
C ALA A 47 -2.55 -5.39 10.34
N ILE A 48 -3.40 -4.49 9.87
CA ILE A 48 -4.18 -4.66 8.65
C ILE A 48 -3.90 -3.52 7.67
N HIS A 49 -4.10 -3.76 6.39
CA HIS A 49 -4.19 -2.71 5.36
C HIS A 49 -5.66 -2.39 5.08
N ALA A 50 -6.01 -1.12 4.94
CA ALA A 50 -7.37 -0.69 4.64
C ALA A 50 -7.37 0.61 3.83
N ALA A 51 -8.48 0.88 3.15
CA ALA A 51 -8.74 2.13 2.45
C ALA A 51 -9.99 2.81 2.98
N LEU A 52 -10.00 4.14 2.89
CA LEU A 52 -11.16 5.01 3.02
C LEU A 52 -11.57 5.48 1.63
N LEU A 53 -12.84 5.39 1.31
CA LEU A 53 -13.39 5.69 -0.01
C LEU A 53 -14.38 6.86 0.01
N THR A 54 -14.62 7.43 -1.17
CA THR A 54 -15.80 8.23 -1.40
C THR A 54 -17.06 7.35 -1.39
N PRO A 55 -18.28 7.92 -1.22
CA PRO A 55 -19.53 7.17 -1.40
C PRO A 55 -19.64 6.51 -2.79
N GLN A 56 -18.96 7.05 -3.80
CA GLN A 56 -18.91 6.53 -5.17
C GLN A 56 -17.83 5.43 -5.35
N GLY A 57 -17.18 4.99 -4.27
CA GLY A 57 -16.18 3.91 -4.28
C GLY A 57 -14.80 4.31 -4.83
N ARG A 58 -14.50 5.62 -4.91
CA ARG A 58 -13.19 6.11 -5.31
C ARG A 58 -12.25 6.21 -4.13
N PHE A 59 -10.97 5.97 -4.37
CA PHE A 59 -9.90 6.09 -3.39
C PHE A 59 -9.83 7.50 -2.79
N LEU A 60 -9.66 7.59 -1.49
CA LEU A 60 -9.34 8.82 -0.76
C LEU A 60 -8.03 8.68 0.01
N HIS A 61 -7.92 7.64 0.81
CA HIS A 61 -6.73 7.34 1.63
C HIS A 61 -6.57 5.83 1.77
N ASP A 62 -5.32 5.37 1.91
CA ASP A 62 -5.00 4.04 2.43
C ASP A 62 -4.04 4.14 3.61
N PHE A 63 -4.08 3.15 4.46
CA PHE A 63 -3.27 3.12 5.68
C PHE A 63 -3.09 1.70 6.20
N ALA A 64 -1.99 1.46 6.88
CA ALA A 64 -1.87 0.32 7.77
C ALA A 64 -2.46 0.70 9.15
N ILE A 65 -3.16 -0.24 9.79
CA ILE A 65 -3.76 -0.04 11.12
C ILE A 65 -3.24 -1.12 12.05
N VAL A 66 -2.76 -0.72 13.23
CA VAL A 66 -2.34 -1.61 14.31
C VAL A 66 -2.77 -1.06 15.66
N GLU A 67 -3.07 -1.92 16.62
CA GLU A 67 -3.40 -1.47 17.98
C GLU A 67 -2.14 -1.28 18.82
N HIS A 68 -2.08 -0.18 19.56
CA HIS A 68 -1.03 0.12 20.54
C HIS A 68 -1.60 0.95 21.70
N ALA A 69 -1.36 0.54 22.93
CA ALA A 69 -1.76 1.25 24.16
C ALA A 69 -3.21 1.78 24.10
N ASP A 70 -4.17 0.89 23.84
CA ASP A 70 -5.61 1.18 23.75
C ASP A 70 -6.02 2.17 22.64
N ARG A 71 -5.13 2.44 21.69
CA ARG A 71 -5.39 3.24 20.49
C ARG A 71 -5.15 2.42 19.22
N LEU A 72 -5.82 2.79 18.15
CA LEU A 72 -5.51 2.31 16.80
C LEU A 72 -4.60 3.33 16.15
N LEU A 73 -3.40 2.92 15.78
CA LEU A 73 -2.45 3.74 15.03
C LEU A 73 -2.64 3.49 13.54
N LEU A 74 -2.81 4.56 12.77
CA LEU A 74 -2.91 4.55 11.32
C LEU A 74 -1.62 5.13 10.75
N ASP A 75 -0.82 4.32 10.04
CA ASP A 75 0.27 4.77 9.18
C ASP A 75 -0.34 5.19 7.85
N ALA A 76 -0.37 6.51 7.58
CA ALA A 76 -1.01 7.12 6.42
C ALA A 76 -0.07 8.08 5.68
N GLU A 77 -0.44 8.50 4.47
CA GLU A 77 0.29 9.51 3.69
C GLU A 77 0.33 10.85 4.42
N ALA A 78 1.54 11.41 4.62
CA ALA A 78 1.72 12.65 5.37
C ALA A 78 1.04 13.84 4.70
N ALA A 79 1.12 13.96 3.37
CA ALA A 79 0.50 15.04 2.62
C ALA A 79 -1.03 15.08 2.75
N GLY A 80 -1.66 13.92 3.04
CA GLY A 80 -3.10 13.78 3.18
C GLY A 80 -3.59 13.71 4.64
N ILE A 81 -2.70 13.78 5.65
CA ILE A 81 -3.05 13.45 7.04
C ILE A 81 -4.11 14.38 7.66
N ASP A 82 -4.02 15.68 7.38
CA ASP A 82 -5.00 16.66 7.86
C ASP A 82 -6.38 16.44 7.22
N ALA A 83 -6.41 16.13 5.92
CA ALA A 83 -7.64 15.81 5.20
C ALA A 83 -8.27 14.52 5.74
N LEU A 84 -7.48 13.50 6.04
CA LEU A 84 -7.92 12.27 6.68
C LEU A 84 -8.50 12.54 8.07
N ALA A 85 -7.78 13.27 8.93
CA ALA A 85 -8.23 13.62 10.28
C ALA A 85 -9.54 14.42 10.26
N LYS A 86 -9.63 15.43 9.38
CA LYS A 86 -10.84 16.24 9.18
C LYS A 86 -12.03 15.37 8.72
N ARG A 87 -11.81 14.49 7.75
CA ARG A 87 -12.88 13.62 7.23
C ARG A 87 -13.36 12.64 8.29
N LEU A 88 -12.48 11.99 9.02
CA LEU A 88 -12.86 11.12 10.13
C LEU A 88 -13.62 11.89 11.22
N THR A 89 -13.20 13.13 11.54
CA THR A 89 -13.90 13.98 12.49
C THR A 89 -15.33 14.29 12.06
N MET A 90 -15.58 14.50 10.77
CA MET A 90 -16.95 14.71 10.24
C MET A 90 -17.85 13.48 10.41
N TYR A 91 -17.29 12.27 10.32
CA TYR A 91 -18.04 11.02 10.52
C TYR A 91 -18.19 10.65 12.01
N ARG A 92 -17.42 11.26 12.90
CA ARG A 92 -17.41 10.90 14.34
C ARG A 92 -18.77 11.11 15.03
N LEU A 93 -19.50 12.17 14.64
CA LEU A 93 -20.84 12.50 15.18
C LEU A 93 -20.92 12.35 16.70
N ARG A 94 -21.66 11.32 17.19
CA ARG A 94 -21.87 11.01 18.61
C ARG A 94 -20.92 9.92 19.15
N SER A 95 -20.01 9.41 18.33
CA SER A 95 -19.05 8.39 18.74
C SER A 95 -18.11 8.92 19.84
N LYS A 96 -17.88 8.12 20.87
CA LYS A 96 -16.91 8.38 21.93
C LYS A 96 -15.50 7.98 21.47
N SER A 97 -15.07 8.52 20.34
CA SER A 97 -13.75 8.32 19.75
C SER A 97 -12.97 9.63 19.77
N SER A 98 -11.65 9.55 19.95
CA SER A 98 -10.72 10.66 19.72
C SER A 98 -9.94 10.43 18.43
N ILE A 99 -9.54 11.52 17.78
CA ILE A 99 -8.74 11.52 16.54
C ILE A 99 -7.61 12.49 16.78
N GLU A 100 -6.37 12.03 16.67
CA GLU A 100 -5.18 12.80 17.02
C GLU A 100 -4.06 12.52 16.02
N ILE A 101 -3.47 13.56 15.43
CA ILE A 101 -2.24 13.44 14.63
C ILE A 101 -1.07 13.43 15.62
N LEU A 102 -0.27 12.36 15.62
CA LEU A 102 0.88 12.22 16.50
C LEU A 102 2.10 12.86 15.84
N ALA A 103 2.32 14.15 16.09
CA ALA A 103 3.38 14.93 15.44
C ALA A 103 4.81 14.48 15.82
N ASP A 104 4.98 13.88 16.97
CA ASP A 104 6.25 13.35 17.50
C ASP A 104 6.48 11.86 17.14
N TRP A 105 5.56 11.24 16.40
CA TRP A 105 5.70 9.88 15.89
C TRP A 105 6.09 9.88 14.41
N GLY A 106 6.71 8.77 14.00
CA GLY A 106 7.10 8.56 12.61
C GLY A 106 6.93 7.11 12.18
N VAL A 107 7.21 6.90 10.91
CA VAL A 107 7.17 5.59 10.28
C VAL A 107 8.52 5.31 9.64
N ALA A 108 9.03 4.09 9.80
CA ALA A 108 10.17 3.60 9.02
C ALA A 108 9.81 2.31 8.29
N ALA A 109 10.33 2.13 7.08
CA ALA A 109 10.30 0.87 6.37
C ALA A 109 11.45 -0.03 6.83
N LEU A 110 11.16 -1.32 7.00
CA LEU A 110 12.14 -2.41 7.05
C LEU A 110 12.21 -3.01 5.65
N LEU A 111 13.34 -2.86 4.96
CA LEU A 111 13.44 -3.14 3.53
C LEU A 111 13.65 -4.63 3.26
N GLY A 112 12.59 -5.31 2.90
CA GLY A 112 12.57 -6.74 2.60
C GLY A 112 12.49 -7.63 3.84
N PRO A 113 12.28 -8.95 3.63
CA PRO A 113 12.08 -9.91 4.73
C PRO A 113 13.29 -10.10 5.64
N GLU A 114 14.51 -9.85 5.16
CA GLU A 114 15.73 -9.94 5.97
C GLU A 114 15.75 -8.88 7.08
N ALA A 115 15.29 -7.67 6.76
CA ALA A 115 15.24 -6.58 7.73
C ALA A 115 14.21 -6.85 8.85
N THR A 116 13.08 -7.48 8.54
CA THR A 116 12.11 -7.88 9.57
C THR A 116 12.68 -8.97 10.48
N ARG A 117 13.35 -9.97 9.90
CA ARG A 117 13.98 -11.06 10.69
C ARG A 117 15.06 -10.54 11.62
N ALA A 118 15.83 -9.55 11.22
CA ALA A 118 16.90 -8.96 12.05
C ALA A 118 16.37 -8.41 13.39
N ILE A 119 15.15 -7.87 13.42
CA ILE A 119 14.51 -7.38 14.66
C ILE A 119 13.62 -8.43 15.36
N GLY A 120 13.71 -9.70 14.95
CA GLY A 120 12.90 -10.79 15.52
C GLY A 120 11.46 -10.82 15.02
N LEU A 121 11.12 -10.06 13.98
CA LEU A 121 9.78 -10.02 13.40
C LEU A 121 9.69 -11.01 12.23
N SER A 122 8.87 -12.05 12.36
CA SER A 122 8.63 -13.06 11.33
C SER A 122 7.17 -13.52 11.36
N GLY A 123 6.61 -13.87 10.20
CA GLY A 123 5.24 -14.35 10.08
C GLY A 123 4.57 -13.87 8.80
N PRO A 124 3.29 -14.16 8.63
CA PRO A 124 2.49 -13.69 7.50
C PRO A 124 2.33 -12.16 7.52
N PRO A 125 1.87 -11.55 6.39
CA PRO A 125 1.53 -10.13 6.35
C PRO A 125 0.65 -9.70 7.53
N GLY A 126 1.03 -8.60 8.17
CA GLY A 126 0.34 -8.06 9.34
C GLY A 126 0.88 -8.52 10.69
N THR A 127 1.66 -9.62 10.79
CA THR A 127 2.26 -10.02 12.08
C THR A 127 2.98 -8.83 12.73
N ALA A 128 2.67 -8.54 14.00
CA ALA A 128 3.18 -7.37 14.71
C ALA A 128 3.80 -7.72 16.05
N ILE A 129 4.78 -6.91 16.46
CA ILE A 129 5.49 -6.99 17.76
C ILE A 129 5.65 -5.59 18.36
N ALA A 130 5.76 -5.49 19.67
CA ALA A 130 6.16 -4.25 20.33
C ALA A 130 7.62 -3.92 19.94
N PHE A 131 7.91 -2.69 19.56
CA PHE A 131 9.23 -2.25 19.16
C PHE A 131 9.43 -0.75 19.40
N ALA A 132 10.57 -0.35 19.97
CA ALA A 132 11.00 1.05 20.10
C ALA A 132 9.97 2.00 20.76
N GLY A 133 9.16 1.52 21.70
CA GLY A 133 8.08 2.28 22.33
C GLY A 133 6.82 2.44 21.46
N GLY A 134 6.78 1.76 20.34
CA GLY A 134 5.65 1.64 19.43
C GLY A 134 5.47 0.19 18.96
N VAL A 135 5.24 -0.01 17.66
CA VAL A 135 4.96 -1.32 17.05
C VAL A 135 5.76 -1.47 15.76
N ALA A 136 6.32 -2.67 15.53
CA ALA A 136 6.81 -3.07 14.22
C ALA A 136 5.92 -4.20 13.68
N PHE A 137 5.67 -4.20 12.37
CA PHE A 137 4.84 -5.24 11.74
C PHE A 137 5.32 -5.58 10.32
N VAL A 138 5.13 -6.84 9.93
CA VAL A 138 5.29 -7.26 8.52
C VAL A 138 4.29 -6.49 7.68
N ASP A 139 4.72 -5.88 6.57
CA ASP A 139 3.83 -5.06 5.74
C ASP A 139 2.56 -5.85 5.37
N PRO A 140 1.36 -5.37 5.79
CA PRO A 140 0.13 -6.13 5.62
C PRO A 140 -0.30 -6.25 4.16
N ARG A 141 0.26 -5.43 3.25
CA ARG A 141 0.00 -5.51 1.81
C ARG A 141 0.72 -6.69 1.20
N LEU A 142 2.02 -6.82 1.48
CA LEU A 142 2.88 -7.82 0.86
C LEU A 142 4.14 -8.04 1.71
N ALA A 143 4.38 -9.26 2.19
CA ALA A 143 5.56 -9.58 3.00
C ALA A 143 6.89 -9.30 2.28
N ALA A 144 6.92 -9.34 0.94
CA ALA A 144 8.10 -9.03 0.14
C ALA A 144 8.58 -7.56 0.27
N LEU A 145 7.70 -6.64 0.70
CA LEU A 145 8.08 -5.27 1.07
C LEU A 145 8.94 -5.23 2.33
N GLY A 146 8.88 -6.28 3.16
CA GLY A 146 9.47 -6.32 4.48
C GLY A 146 8.48 -5.90 5.55
N GLY A 147 8.72 -4.78 6.26
CA GLY A 147 7.84 -4.35 7.34
C GLY A 147 7.83 -2.85 7.56
N ARG A 148 7.11 -2.47 8.59
CA ARG A 148 7.00 -1.09 9.08
C ARG A 148 7.32 -1.03 10.57
N ILE A 149 7.93 0.08 10.98
CA ILE A 149 8.03 0.52 12.38
C ILE A 149 7.16 1.78 12.49
N VAL A 150 6.27 1.82 13.45
CA VAL A 150 5.45 2.98 13.84
C VAL A 150 5.77 3.28 15.29
N ALA A 151 6.53 4.33 15.55
CA ALA A 151 7.07 4.63 16.88
C ALA A 151 7.34 6.14 17.05
N PRO A 152 7.65 6.62 18.27
CA PRO A 152 8.20 7.96 18.44
C PRO A 152 9.36 8.21 17.48
N ALA A 153 9.37 9.34 16.78
CA ALA A 153 10.30 9.61 15.69
C ALA A 153 11.78 9.48 16.13
N ALA A 154 12.08 9.91 17.36
CA ALA A 154 13.41 9.80 17.96
C ALA A 154 13.88 8.34 18.19
N ARG A 155 12.98 7.37 18.12
CA ARG A 155 13.25 5.96 18.36
C ARG A 155 13.32 5.11 17.09
N LEU A 156 13.07 5.69 15.91
CA LEU A 156 13.11 4.95 14.64
C LEU A 156 14.53 4.41 14.34
N GLU A 157 15.56 5.15 14.77
CA GLU A 157 16.96 4.76 14.59
C GLU A 157 17.39 3.59 15.50
N ASP A 158 16.56 3.18 16.48
CA ASP A 158 16.82 2.01 17.32
C ASP A 158 16.96 0.72 16.47
N ALA A 159 16.42 0.71 15.27
CA ALA A 159 16.60 -0.39 14.30
C ALA A 159 18.08 -0.67 14.00
N ALA A 160 18.95 0.32 14.05
CA ALA A 160 20.38 0.14 13.83
C ALA A 160 21.05 -0.75 14.88
N SER A 161 20.55 -0.80 16.12
CA SER A 161 21.06 -1.67 17.19
C SER A 161 20.87 -3.18 16.90
N PHE A 162 20.01 -3.50 15.92
CA PHE A 162 19.77 -4.87 15.44
C PHE A 162 20.58 -5.23 14.19
N GLY A 163 21.60 -4.43 13.85
CA GLY A 163 22.46 -4.68 12.70
C GLY A 163 21.88 -4.21 11.36
N LEU A 164 20.79 -3.46 11.37
CA LEU A 164 20.27 -2.85 10.15
C LEU A 164 21.05 -1.56 9.85
N ARG A 165 21.37 -1.36 8.57
CA ARG A 165 21.89 -0.06 8.11
C ARG A 165 20.74 0.85 7.67
N ARG A 166 20.99 2.15 7.68
CA ARG A 166 20.08 3.10 7.04
C ARG A 166 20.16 2.92 5.52
N GLY A 167 19.02 2.71 4.87
CA GLY A 167 18.90 2.63 3.41
C GLY A 167 19.03 3.99 2.74
N ALA A 168 19.32 4.00 1.44
CA ALA A 168 19.22 5.21 0.62
C ALA A 168 17.77 5.68 0.52
N ASP A 169 17.56 6.99 0.33
CA ASP A 169 16.22 7.59 0.33
C ASP A 169 15.29 7.00 -0.74
N GLU A 170 15.87 6.56 -1.88
CA GLU A 170 15.12 5.94 -2.98
C GLU A 170 14.86 4.44 -2.80
N ALA A 171 15.47 3.80 -1.79
CA ALA A 171 15.46 2.34 -1.67
C ALA A 171 14.05 1.76 -1.48
N TYR A 172 13.20 2.44 -0.70
CA TYR A 172 11.80 2.03 -0.52
C TYR A 172 11.01 2.17 -1.83
N ASP A 173 11.21 3.27 -2.54
CA ASP A 173 10.52 3.54 -3.82
C ASP A 173 10.94 2.51 -4.89
N ALA A 174 12.23 2.22 -5.00
CA ALA A 174 12.75 1.20 -5.89
C ALA A 174 12.17 -0.19 -5.58
N LEU A 175 12.06 -0.55 -4.28
CA LEU A 175 11.49 -1.82 -3.85
C LEU A 175 10.00 -1.94 -4.20
N ARG A 176 9.18 -0.93 -3.85
CA ARG A 176 7.73 -0.97 -4.11
C ARG A 176 7.42 -0.98 -5.61
N LEU A 177 8.14 -0.18 -6.43
CA LEU A 177 7.97 -0.16 -7.89
C LEU A 177 8.30 -1.53 -8.51
N ARG A 178 9.37 -2.16 -8.06
CA ARG A 178 9.73 -3.52 -8.50
C ARG A 178 8.65 -4.55 -8.15
N LEU A 179 8.04 -4.40 -6.97
CA LEU A 179 6.99 -5.30 -6.50
C LEU A 179 5.60 -4.96 -7.04
N GLY A 180 5.42 -3.82 -7.70
CA GLY A 180 4.14 -3.40 -8.24
C GLY A 180 3.18 -2.81 -7.20
N VAL A 181 3.71 -2.29 -6.08
CA VAL A 181 2.88 -1.78 -4.98
C VAL A 181 2.70 -0.26 -5.10
N PRO A 182 1.46 0.25 -5.18
CA PRO A 182 1.19 1.68 -5.21
C PRO A 182 1.48 2.37 -3.87
N ASP A 183 1.61 3.69 -3.91
CA ASP A 183 1.87 4.50 -2.73
C ASP A 183 1.07 5.81 -2.75
N GLY A 184 0.02 5.86 -1.95
CA GLY A 184 -0.79 7.02 -1.70
C GLY A 184 -1.40 7.68 -2.94
N THR A 185 -1.66 8.97 -2.83
CA THR A 185 -2.34 9.75 -3.86
C THR A 185 -1.56 9.88 -5.16
N ARG A 186 -0.23 9.75 -5.14
CA ARG A 186 0.59 9.82 -6.36
C ARG A 186 0.30 8.71 -7.38
N ASP A 187 -0.14 7.54 -6.90
CA ASP A 187 -0.49 6.40 -7.75
C ASP A 187 -2.01 6.17 -7.82
N LEU A 188 -2.76 6.62 -6.81
CA LEU A 188 -4.13 6.19 -6.56
C LEU A 188 -5.16 7.32 -6.60
N ALA A 189 -4.78 8.55 -6.96
CA ALA A 189 -5.75 9.65 -7.05
C ALA A 189 -6.96 9.24 -7.90
N ASP A 190 -8.17 9.35 -7.32
CA ASP A 190 -9.45 8.98 -7.93
C ASP A 190 -9.56 7.51 -8.43
N ALA A 191 -8.69 6.62 -7.94
CA ALA A 191 -8.61 5.24 -8.39
C ALA A 191 -9.77 4.37 -7.90
N LEU A 192 -10.02 3.26 -8.59
CA LEU A 192 -10.86 2.15 -8.12
C LEU A 192 -9.97 1.08 -7.47
N LEU A 193 -10.32 0.62 -6.28
CA LEU A 193 -9.48 -0.31 -5.51
C LEU A 193 -9.14 -1.58 -6.30
N MET A 194 -10.12 -2.16 -6.98
CA MET A 194 -9.96 -3.43 -7.70
C MET A 194 -8.97 -3.32 -8.88
N GLU A 195 -8.91 -2.18 -9.56
CA GLU A 195 -7.96 -1.95 -10.65
C GLU A 195 -6.52 -1.83 -10.14
N ASN A 196 -6.34 -1.51 -8.86
CA ASN A 196 -5.05 -1.24 -8.23
C ASN A 196 -4.60 -2.37 -7.26
N GLY A 197 -5.21 -3.55 -7.34
CA GLY A 197 -4.75 -4.74 -6.62
C GLY A 197 -5.03 -4.76 -5.12
N PHE A 198 -5.95 -3.91 -4.62
CA PHE A 198 -6.24 -3.84 -3.18
C PHE A 198 -6.86 -5.12 -2.61
N ASP A 199 -7.54 -5.89 -3.44
CA ASP A 199 -8.02 -7.24 -3.11
C ASP A 199 -6.84 -8.19 -2.82
N ALA A 200 -5.86 -8.25 -3.70
CA ALA A 200 -4.66 -9.07 -3.56
C ALA A 200 -3.68 -8.53 -2.48
N MET A 201 -3.73 -7.23 -2.18
CA MET A 201 -2.96 -6.60 -1.09
C MET A 201 -3.66 -6.63 0.27
N ASN A 202 -4.59 -7.55 0.50
CA ASN A 202 -5.29 -7.76 1.77
C ASN A 202 -6.02 -6.53 2.33
N ALA A 203 -6.40 -5.56 1.48
CA ALA A 203 -7.01 -4.31 1.92
C ALA A 203 -8.53 -4.37 2.04
N ILE A 204 -9.16 -5.43 1.56
CA ILE A 204 -10.61 -5.58 1.50
C ILE A 204 -11.01 -6.85 2.23
N ASP A 205 -11.88 -6.73 3.23
CA ASP A 205 -12.55 -7.88 3.82
C ASP A 205 -13.94 -8.04 3.18
N TRP A 206 -14.13 -9.17 2.51
CA TRP A 206 -15.37 -9.47 1.77
C TRP A 206 -16.51 -10.00 2.67
N LYS A 207 -16.19 -10.36 3.91
CA LYS A 207 -17.14 -10.92 4.89
C LYS A 207 -17.57 -9.92 5.95
N LYS A 208 -16.90 -8.77 6.04
CA LYS A 208 -17.29 -7.71 6.97
C LYS A 208 -18.63 -7.07 6.59
N GLY A 209 -19.25 -6.36 7.52
CA GLY A 209 -20.46 -5.56 7.27
C GLY A 209 -20.23 -4.38 6.33
N CYS A 210 -21.29 -3.58 6.13
CA CYS A 210 -21.27 -2.44 5.21
C CYS A 210 -20.25 -1.37 5.60
N TYR A 211 -19.63 -0.76 4.58
CA TYR A 211 -18.75 0.39 4.72
C TYR A 211 -18.96 1.39 3.56
N VAL A 212 -18.52 2.63 3.75
CA VAL A 212 -18.68 3.70 2.76
C VAL A 212 -17.96 3.32 1.44
N GLY A 213 -18.70 3.38 0.32
CA GLY A 213 -18.17 3.14 -1.03
C GLY A 213 -18.05 1.67 -1.45
N GLN A 214 -18.49 0.70 -0.63
CA GLN A 214 -18.33 -0.73 -0.92
C GLN A 214 -19.08 -1.21 -2.17
N GLU A 215 -20.21 -0.57 -2.56
CA GLU A 215 -21.06 -1.06 -3.64
C GLU A 215 -20.31 -1.25 -4.97
N VAL A 216 -19.51 -0.24 -5.34
CA VAL A 216 -18.72 -0.29 -6.58
C VAL A 216 -17.66 -1.38 -6.49
N THR A 217 -16.94 -1.48 -5.37
CA THR A 217 -15.92 -2.48 -5.13
C THR A 217 -16.50 -3.91 -5.22
N ALA A 218 -17.62 -4.15 -4.56
CA ALA A 218 -18.32 -5.43 -4.60
C ALA A 218 -18.83 -5.76 -6.01
N ARG A 219 -19.44 -4.78 -6.70
CA ARG A 219 -19.91 -4.97 -8.09
C ARG A 219 -18.78 -5.34 -9.04
N MET A 220 -17.61 -4.68 -8.91
CA MET A 220 -16.44 -4.99 -9.74
C MET A 220 -15.98 -6.43 -9.56
N ARG A 221 -15.95 -6.93 -8.31
CA ARG A 221 -15.59 -8.32 -8.02
C ARG A 221 -16.60 -9.31 -8.60
N TYR A 222 -17.86 -9.19 -8.19
CA TYR A 222 -18.88 -10.21 -8.50
C TYR A 222 -19.33 -10.25 -9.97
N ARG A 223 -19.09 -9.15 -10.71
CA ARG A 223 -19.44 -9.07 -12.14
C ARG A 223 -18.23 -9.10 -13.08
N GLY A 224 -17.02 -9.30 -12.55
CA GLY A 224 -15.80 -9.33 -13.37
C GLY A 224 -15.56 -8.04 -14.17
N LEU A 225 -15.85 -6.87 -13.56
CA LEU A 225 -15.80 -5.58 -14.27
C LEU A 225 -14.43 -4.91 -14.24
N VAL A 226 -13.40 -5.58 -13.76
CA VAL A 226 -12.02 -5.05 -13.77
C VAL A 226 -11.50 -5.06 -15.20
N LYS A 227 -11.28 -3.89 -15.77
CA LYS A 227 -10.81 -3.74 -17.16
C LYS A 227 -9.36 -3.28 -17.26
N LYS A 228 -8.82 -2.69 -16.20
CA LYS A 228 -7.46 -2.20 -16.10
C LYS A 228 -6.77 -2.81 -14.88
N ARG A 229 -5.44 -2.91 -14.92
CA ARG A 229 -4.61 -3.33 -13.79
C ARG A 229 -3.42 -2.40 -13.66
N LEU A 230 -3.14 -1.98 -12.43
CA LEU A 230 -1.88 -1.34 -12.09
C LEU A 230 -0.80 -2.42 -12.03
N VAL A 231 0.22 -2.27 -12.86
CA VAL A 231 1.31 -3.24 -12.96
C VAL A 231 2.66 -2.53 -12.97
N PRO A 232 3.72 -3.17 -12.44
CA PRO A 232 5.08 -2.68 -12.61
C PRO A 232 5.51 -2.78 -14.07
N VAL A 233 6.27 -1.78 -14.50
CA VAL A 233 6.86 -1.73 -15.83
C VAL A 233 8.36 -1.48 -15.74
N ARG A 234 9.14 -2.15 -16.58
CA ARG A 234 10.51 -1.78 -16.88
C ARG A 234 10.49 -0.76 -18.03
N ILE A 235 11.24 0.31 -17.88
CA ILE A 235 11.26 1.44 -18.79
C ILE A 235 12.57 1.42 -19.58
N ASP A 236 12.47 1.32 -20.90
CA ASP A 236 13.60 1.45 -21.82
C ASP A 236 13.49 2.84 -22.46
N GLY A 237 14.36 3.76 -22.05
CA GLY A 237 14.34 5.18 -22.40
C GLY A 237 14.20 6.10 -21.19
N ALA A 238 13.82 7.34 -21.43
CA ALA A 238 13.53 8.30 -20.38
C ALA A 238 12.21 7.95 -19.65
N ALA A 239 12.18 8.05 -18.32
CA ALA A 239 10.97 7.76 -17.55
C ALA A 239 9.84 8.72 -17.94
N PRO A 240 8.69 8.21 -18.44
CA PRO A 240 7.55 9.06 -18.77
C PRO A 240 6.99 9.75 -17.53
N PRO A 241 6.57 11.03 -17.64
CA PRO A 241 5.89 11.72 -16.56
C PRO A 241 4.60 10.99 -16.09
N PRO A 242 4.21 11.11 -14.81
CA PRO A 242 2.91 10.65 -14.36
C PRO A 242 1.77 11.22 -15.20
N GLY A 243 0.75 10.38 -15.52
CA GLY A 243 -0.37 10.74 -16.38
C GLY A 243 -0.09 10.66 -17.88
N SER A 244 1.15 10.32 -18.29
CA SER A 244 1.44 10.08 -19.72
C SER A 244 0.57 8.95 -20.24
N ILE A 245 -0.05 9.16 -21.41
CA ILE A 245 -0.82 8.13 -22.10
C ILE A 245 0.13 6.99 -22.51
N VAL A 246 -0.27 5.77 -22.21
CA VAL A 246 0.39 4.55 -22.66
C VAL A 246 -0.38 3.98 -23.84
N THR A 247 0.31 3.66 -24.92
CA THR A 247 -0.30 3.08 -26.13
C THR A 247 0.25 1.67 -26.40
N PHE A 248 -0.58 0.85 -27.04
CA PHE A 248 -0.20 -0.45 -27.56
C PHE A 248 -0.74 -0.57 -28.99
N ASP A 249 0.14 -0.84 -29.95
CA ASP A 249 -0.20 -0.85 -31.40
C ASP A 249 -0.89 0.45 -31.88
N GLY A 250 -0.49 1.59 -31.34
CA GLY A 250 -1.05 2.90 -31.67
C GLY A 250 -2.40 3.21 -31.01
N ALA A 251 -3.00 2.27 -30.27
CA ALA A 251 -4.24 2.49 -29.53
C ALA A 251 -3.95 2.78 -28.04
N GLU A 252 -4.78 3.62 -27.40
CA GLU A 252 -4.67 3.89 -25.97
C GLU A 252 -4.86 2.61 -25.16
N ALA A 253 -3.87 2.29 -24.34
CA ALA A 253 -3.83 1.09 -23.50
C ALA A 253 -3.81 1.42 -22.00
N GLY A 254 -3.58 2.69 -21.61
CA GLY A 254 -3.55 3.08 -20.21
C GLY A 254 -2.79 4.36 -19.95
N GLU A 255 -2.26 4.49 -18.73
CA GLU A 255 -1.52 5.68 -18.31
C GLU A 255 -0.39 5.34 -17.32
N MET A 256 0.67 6.12 -17.33
CA MET A 256 1.74 6.07 -16.34
C MET A 256 1.29 6.61 -15.00
N ARG A 257 1.71 5.96 -13.93
CA ARG A 257 1.62 6.44 -12.56
C ARG A 257 3.00 6.94 -12.11
N SER A 258 3.56 6.46 -11.04
CA SER A 258 4.91 6.85 -10.60
C SER A 258 6.00 6.08 -11.35
N ALA A 259 7.18 6.73 -11.48
CA ALA A 259 8.38 6.11 -12.00
C ALA A 259 9.62 6.60 -11.24
N SER A 260 10.66 5.76 -11.18
CA SER A 260 11.98 6.08 -10.67
C SER A 260 13.03 5.26 -11.43
N GLY A 261 13.97 5.94 -12.08
CA GLY A 261 14.96 5.31 -12.95
C GLY A 261 14.31 4.50 -14.07
N SER A 262 14.71 3.25 -14.20
CA SER A 262 14.21 2.32 -15.24
C SER A 262 12.96 1.53 -14.81
N ARG A 263 12.27 1.92 -13.73
CA ARG A 263 11.08 1.24 -13.23
C ARG A 263 9.94 2.21 -12.96
N GLY A 264 8.71 1.72 -13.14
CA GLY A 264 7.51 2.50 -12.85
C GLY A 264 6.30 1.62 -12.63
N LEU A 265 5.17 2.28 -12.38
CA LEU A 265 3.83 1.68 -12.36
C LEU A 265 3.01 2.28 -13.50
N ALA A 266 2.27 1.43 -14.20
CA ALA A 266 1.32 1.85 -15.22
C ALA A 266 -0.03 1.17 -14.99
N LEU A 267 -1.11 1.93 -15.13
CA LEU A 267 -2.48 1.40 -15.12
C LEU A 267 -2.84 1.02 -16.54
N LEU A 268 -2.80 -0.27 -16.85
CA LEU A 268 -2.94 -0.80 -18.21
C LEU A 268 -4.22 -1.62 -18.38
N ARG A 269 -4.77 -1.61 -19.60
CA ARG A 269 -5.89 -2.46 -20.00
C ARG A 269 -5.48 -3.92 -19.97
N ILE A 270 -6.33 -4.78 -19.41
CA ILE A 270 -6.05 -6.22 -19.25
C ILE A 270 -5.92 -6.90 -20.61
N ASP A 271 -6.76 -6.57 -21.60
CA ASP A 271 -6.69 -7.12 -22.95
C ASP A 271 -5.37 -6.79 -23.66
N ALA A 272 -4.87 -5.57 -23.48
CA ALA A 272 -3.56 -5.16 -24.00
C ALA A 272 -2.42 -5.88 -23.28
N LEU A 273 -2.50 -6.07 -21.94
CA LEU A 273 -1.52 -6.85 -21.18
C LEU A 273 -1.41 -8.30 -21.66
N VAL A 274 -2.55 -8.96 -21.91
CA VAL A 274 -2.60 -10.33 -22.44
C VAL A 274 -1.96 -10.42 -23.82
N THR A 275 -2.28 -9.45 -24.70
CA THR A 275 -1.71 -9.41 -26.05
C THR A 275 -0.20 -9.12 -26.02
N ALA A 276 0.24 -8.18 -25.18
CA ALA A 276 1.65 -7.85 -25.00
C ALA A 276 2.45 -9.07 -24.51
N ALA A 277 1.92 -9.79 -23.51
CA ALA A 277 2.56 -11.00 -22.98
C ALA A 277 2.68 -12.12 -24.02
N SER A 278 1.65 -12.32 -24.87
CA SER A 278 1.66 -13.36 -25.90
C SER A 278 2.57 -13.04 -27.09
N THR A 279 2.77 -11.74 -27.39
CA THR A 279 3.57 -11.29 -28.54
C THR A 279 4.99 -10.89 -28.18
N GLY A 280 5.30 -10.74 -26.88
CA GLY A 280 6.59 -10.24 -26.37
C GLY A 280 6.82 -8.76 -26.68
N ARG A 281 5.78 -7.99 -27.02
CA ARG A 281 5.89 -6.57 -27.41
C ARG A 281 5.68 -5.66 -26.21
N GLY A 282 6.42 -4.55 -26.18
CA GLY A 282 6.26 -3.49 -25.19
C GLY A 282 5.14 -2.52 -25.52
N PHE A 283 4.85 -1.65 -24.57
CA PHE A 283 3.96 -0.49 -24.73
C PHE A 283 4.79 0.76 -25.00
N ASP A 284 4.20 1.77 -25.63
CA ASP A 284 4.85 3.06 -25.88
C ASP A 284 4.28 4.15 -24.95
N ALA A 285 5.15 4.97 -24.38
CA ALA A 285 4.75 6.13 -23.60
C ALA A 285 5.80 7.24 -23.68
N ALA A 286 5.43 8.42 -24.16
CA ALA A 286 6.29 9.60 -24.26
C ALA A 286 7.68 9.32 -24.85
N GLY A 287 7.78 8.40 -25.85
CA GLY A 287 9.02 8.02 -26.52
C GLY A 287 9.84 6.94 -25.81
N ALA A 288 9.38 6.39 -24.71
CA ALA A 288 9.97 5.24 -24.05
C ALA A 288 9.18 3.97 -24.33
N VAL A 289 9.85 2.81 -24.26
CA VAL A 289 9.21 1.49 -24.34
C VAL A 289 9.03 0.95 -22.93
N LEU A 290 7.80 0.51 -22.60
CA LEU A 290 7.44 -0.06 -21.33
C LEU A 290 7.23 -1.56 -21.45
N ASN A 291 7.95 -2.34 -20.68
CA ASN A 291 7.79 -3.79 -20.59
C ASN A 291 7.05 -4.13 -19.29
N ALA A 292 5.80 -4.56 -19.38
CA ALA A 292 4.99 -4.91 -18.22
C ALA A 292 5.48 -6.21 -17.57
N GLU A 293 5.58 -6.21 -16.25
CA GLU A 293 6.02 -7.34 -15.43
C GLU A 293 4.93 -7.69 -14.42
N VAL A 294 3.88 -8.42 -14.84
CA VAL A 294 2.77 -8.77 -13.94
C VAL A 294 3.27 -9.67 -12.80
N PRO A 295 3.24 -9.22 -11.53
CA PRO A 295 3.76 -10.01 -10.43
C PRO A 295 2.82 -11.15 -10.06
N ALA A 296 3.38 -12.26 -9.58
CA ALA A 296 2.60 -13.47 -9.22
C ALA A 296 1.51 -13.20 -8.16
N TRP A 297 1.74 -12.25 -7.24
CA TRP A 297 0.75 -11.90 -6.22
C TRP A 297 -0.49 -11.16 -6.78
N LEU A 298 -0.41 -10.63 -7.99
CA LEU A 298 -1.50 -9.94 -8.69
C LEU A 298 -2.27 -10.89 -9.62
N ALA A 299 -2.02 -12.21 -9.58
CA ALA A 299 -2.78 -13.20 -10.33
C ALA A 299 -4.29 -12.99 -10.12
N GLU A 300 -5.09 -13.35 -11.12
CA GLU A 300 -6.54 -13.14 -11.09
C GLU A 300 -7.14 -13.62 -9.76
N PRO A 301 -8.05 -12.82 -9.15
CA PRO A 301 -8.76 -13.28 -7.96
C PRO A 301 -9.49 -14.56 -8.34
N ASP A 302 -9.36 -15.60 -7.50
CA ASP A 302 -10.15 -16.80 -7.60
C ASP A 302 -11.60 -16.41 -7.86
N THR A 303 -12.14 -16.86 -8.98
CA THR A 303 -13.56 -16.69 -9.30
C THR A 303 -14.31 -17.31 -8.13
N PRO A 304 -15.19 -16.60 -7.43
CA PRO A 304 -15.91 -17.20 -6.31
C PRO A 304 -16.62 -18.45 -6.84
N GLU A 305 -16.35 -19.59 -6.22
CA GLU A 305 -17.17 -20.79 -6.41
C GLU A 305 -18.62 -20.39 -6.18
N THR A 306 -19.43 -20.59 -7.20
CA THR A 306 -20.87 -20.30 -7.24
C THR A 306 -21.65 -21.11 -6.21
#